data_eece20661830f5c4a2f54487ce9c3039
#
_entry.id   eece20661830f5c4a2f54487ce9c3039
#
_cell.length_a   1.000
_cell.length_b   1.000
_cell.length_c   1.000
_cell.angle_alpha   90.00
_cell.angle_beta   90.00
_cell.angle_gamma   90.00
#
_symmetry.space_group_name_H-M   'P 1'
#
loop_
_entity.id
_entity.type
_entity.pdbx_description
1 polymer ?
#
loop_
_entity_poly.entity_id
_entity_poly.type
_entity_poly.pdbx_seq_one_letter_code
_entity_poly.pdbx_strand_id
1 'polypeptide(L)'
;MTKTMRAALITHYRQAVPVIQRVPLPTPNANDVLVQIKAASINPIDLKTMAGGLKFLLPYQMPLIIGSDFAGTVVAVGTHVTDFQVGDAVYGRPRKHRIGTFAEYLAVDQADIALKPRNLSFTEAAAIPLVGLTSYQALHDLLRLRPGQRVLIQAGAGGIGTVAIQLAKTLGAKVTTTTSQKNTAFVQSLGADKVIDYHHEDFATTLSGYDAVFDTLGGPNLLRAFQIVKPGGRVVSISGLPDAKFARSYGLPWWKRQLIRLASHRLTQTAKRAHVSYHFLFMKPSHAQLTILTDLIAQERLRPIIDRTFPLTELPEALAYSHQGHARGKIVVTMV
;
A
#
# COMPACT_ATOMS: atom_id res chain seq x y z
N MET A 1 -21.59 -16.68 -27.14
CA MET A 1 -20.72 -17.25 -26.06
C MET A 1 -20.22 -16.10 -25.18
N THR A 2 -20.41 -16.20 -23.89
CA THR A 2 -19.90 -15.21 -22.93
C THR A 2 -18.38 -15.24 -22.95
N LYS A 3 -17.71 -14.09 -23.19
CA LYS A 3 -16.25 -14.00 -23.12
C LYS A 3 -15.78 -14.27 -21.68
N THR A 4 -14.73 -15.08 -21.52
CA THR A 4 -14.17 -15.46 -20.21
C THR A 4 -12.71 -15.04 -20.09
N MET A 5 -12.24 -14.89 -18.86
CA MET A 5 -10.85 -14.58 -18.50
C MET A 5 -10.33 -15.51 -17.42
N ARG A 6 -9.02 -15.67 -17.30
CA ARG A 6 -8.38 -16.32 -16.13
C ARG A 6 -8.34 -15.33 -14.97
N ALA A 7 -8.64 -15.83 -13.77
CA ALA A 7 -8.54 -15.07 -12.53
C ALA A 7 -8.23 -15.99 -11.35
N ALA A 8 -7.51 -15.45 -10.37
CA ALA A 8 -7.23 -16.13 -9.11
C ALA A 8 -8.26 -15.71 -8.05
N LEU A 9 -9.00 -16.65 -7.52
CA LEU A 9 -10.07 -16.39 -6.57
C LEU A 9 -10.05 -17.30 -5.36
N ILE A 10 -10.65 -16.84 -4.28
CA ILE A 10 -10.95 -17.60 -3.09
C ILE A 10 -12.48 -17.76 -2.96
N THR A 11 -12.91 -18.93 -2.48
CA THR A 11 -14.34 -19.25 -2.26
C THR A 11 -14.75 -19.06 -0.80
N HIS A 12 -13.79 -18.98 0.11
CA HIS A 12 -14.00 -18.71 1.53
C HIS A 12 -12.73 -18.08 2.15
N TYR A 13 -12.90 -17.38 3.25
CA TYR A 13 -11.76 -16.91 4.05
C TYR A 13 -10.95 -18.10 4.60
N ARG A 14 -9.66 -17.89 4.82
CA ARG A 14 -8.68 -18.90 5.27
C ARG A 14 -8.41 -20.01 4.25
N GLN A 15 -8.82 -19.81 3.01
CA GLN A 15 -8.37 -20.69 1.92
C GLN A 15 -6.86 -20.53 1.75
N ALA A 16 -6.12 -21.63 1.82
CA ALA A 16 -4.64 -21.60 1.84
C ALA A 16 -4.06 -21.10 0.50
N VAL A 17 -4.68 -21.51 -0.61
CA VAL A 17 -4.21 -21.20 -1.96
C VAL A 17 -5.39 -20.74 -2.81
N PRO A 18 -5.28 -19.60 -3.54
CA PRO A 18 -6.31 -19.20 -4.49
C PRO A 18 -6.37 -20.17 -5.67
N VAL A 19 -7.57 -20.34 -6.24
CA VAL A 19 -7.78 -21.17 -7.42
C VAL A 19 -7.77 -20.29 -8.66
N ILE A 20 -6.93 -20.64 -9.63
CA ILE A 20 -6.92 -19.98 -10.94
C ILE A 20 -7.92 -20.70 -11.83
N GLN A 21 -8.96 -20.00 -12.26
CA GLN A 21 -10.01 -20.55 -13.12
C GLN A 21 -10.54 -19.51 -14.11
N ARG A 22 -11.35 -19.97 -15.07
CA ARG A 22 -12.05 -19.10 -16.00
C ARG A 22 -13.31 -18.54 -15.35
N VAL A 23 -13.47 -17.21 -15.43
CA VAL A 23 -14.64 -16.47 -14.98
C VAL A 23 -15.16 -15.57 -16.10
N PRO A 24 -16.41 -15.12 -16.05
CA PRO A 24 -16.92 -14.14 -17.02
C PRO A 24 -16.06 -12.86 -17.05
N LEU A 25 -15.89 -12.30 -18.24
CA LEU A 25 -15.26 -10.99 -18.40
C LEU A 25 -16.11 -9.92 -17.72
N PRO A 26 -15.53 -9.01 -16.91
CA PRO A 26 -16.30 -7.97 -16.25
C PRO A 26 -16.82 -6.94 -17.27
N THR A 27 -18.03 -6.46 -17.05
CA THR A 27 -18.63 -5.37 -17.84
C THR A 27 -18.36 -4.04 -17.12
N PRO A 28 -17.77 -3.04 -17.79
CA PRO A 28 -17.55 -1.72 -17.19
C PRO A 28 -18.87 -0.99 -16.97
N ASN A 29 -19.03 -0.31 -15.85
CA ASN A 29 -20.10 0.65 -15.60
C ASN A 29 -19.82 1.98 -16.33
N ALA A 30 -20.74 2.94 -16.25
CA ALA A 30 -20.62 4.23 -16.95
C ALA A 30 -19.32 5.00 -16.61
N ASN A 31 -18.82 4.92 -15.37
CA ASN A 31 -17.59 5.59 -14.93
C ASN A 31 -16.35 4.69 -14.95
N ASP A 32 -16.48 3.46 -15.46
CA ASP A 32 -15.38 2.49 -15.44
C ASP A 32 -14.63 2.46 -16.76
N VAL A 33 -13.37 2.08 -16.67
CA VAL A 33 -12.61 1.55 -17.79
C VAL A 33 -12.44 0.05 -17.65
N LEU A 34 -12.46 -0.69 -18.75
CA LEU A 34 -12.05 -2.09 -18.78
C LEU A 34 -10.57 -2.13 -19.15
N VAL A 35 -9.75 -2.66 -18.25
CA VAL A 35 -8.30 -2.77 -18.44
C VAL A 35 -7.93 -4.22 -18.66
N GLN A 36 -7.14 -4.48 -19.72
CA GLN A 36 -6.38 -5.71 -19.86
C GLN A 36 -5.13 -5.60 -18.99
N ILE A 37 -5.10 -6.32 -17.88
CA ILE A 37 -3.98 -6.30 -16.94
C ILE A 37 -2.76 -6.97 -17.59
N LYS A 38 -1.60 -6.34 -17.50
CA LYS A 38 -0.31 -6.88 -17.94
C LYS A 38 0.51 -7.36 -16.73
N ALA A 39 0.41 -6.64 -15.62
CA ALA A 39 1.06 -6.99 -14.36
C ALA A 39 0.23 -6.52 -13.17
N ALA A 40 0.32 -7.25 -12.07
CA ALA A 40 -0.23 -6.92 -10.76
C ALA A 40 0.87 -7.07 -9.70
N SER A 41 0.69 -6.55 -8.49
CA SER A 41 1.69 -6.75 -7.44
C SER A 41 1.08 -7.24 -6.14
N ILE A 42 1.84 -8.05 -5.40
CA ILE A 42 1.43 -8.62 -4.12
C ILE A 42 1.65 -7.61 -3.00
N ASN A 43 0.69 -7.55 -2.11
CA ASN A 43 0.73 -6.73 -0.91
C ASN A 43 0.31 -7.54 0.33
N PRO A 44 0.85 -7.23 1.52
CA PRO A 44 0.43 -7.91 2.76
C PRO A 44 -1.09 -7.82 3.03
N ILE A 45 -1.77 -6.82 2.47
CA ILE A 45 -3.23 -6.70 2.58
C ILE A 45 -3.97 -7.81 1.84
N ASP A 46 -3.42 -8.33 0.74
CA ASP A 46 -4.01 -9.43 -0.03
C ASP A 46 -4.02 -10.70 0.83
N LEU A 47 -2.89 -11.02 1.48
CA LEU A 47 -2.78 -12.12 2.43
C LEU A 47 -3.71 -11.95 3.64
N LYS A 48 -3.78 -10.73 4.21
CA LYS A 48 -4.71 -10.42 5.33
C LYS A 48 -6.17 -10.56 4.91
N THR A 49 -6.51 -10.22 3.67
CA THR A 49 -7.85 -10.39 3.09
C THR A 49 -8.19 -11.87 2.97
N MET A 50 -7.30 -12.68 2.40
CA MET A 50 -7.48 -14.14 2.30
C MET A 50 -7.66 -14.78 3.68
N ALA A 51 -6.85 -14.38 4.66
CA ALA A 51 -6.93 -14.86 6.03
C ALA A 51 -8.20 -14.42 6.80
N GLY A 52 -8.98 -13.47 6.24
CA GLY A 52 -10.16 -12.89 6.91
C GLY A 52 -9.85 -11.87 8.00
N GLY A 53 -8.58 -11.46 8.15
CA GLY A 53 -8.16 -10.50 9.17
C GLY A 53 -8.78 -9.11 9.02
N LEU A 54 -9.30 -8.78 7.84
CA LEU A 54 -9.97 -7.52 7.57
C LEU A 54 -11.50 -7.59 7.62
N LYS A 55 -12.10 -8.78 7.81
CA LYS A 55 -13.56 -9.02 7.72
C LYS A 55 -14.37 -8.10 8.64
N PHE A 56 -13.83 -7.72 9.79
CA PHE A 56 -14.49 -6.80 10.71
C PHE A 56 -14.69 -5.40 10.12
N LEU A 57 -13.70 -4.88 9.39
CA LEU A 57 -13.74 -3.55 8.77
C LEU A 57 -14.25 -3.60 7.33
N LEU A 58 -13.91 -4.64 6.61
CA LEU A 58 -14.10 -4.78 5.17
C LEU A 58 -14.51 -6.22 4.82
N PRO A 59 -15.79 -6.58 5.01
CA PRO A 59 -16.29 -7.88 4.59
C PRO A 59 -16.38 -7.95 3.05
N TYR A 60 -15.97 -9.09 2.48
CA TYR A 60 -16.11 -9.39 1.06
C TYR A 60 -17.14 -10.50 0.84
N GLN A 61 -17.85 -10.40 -0.30
CA GLN A 61 -18.65 -11.50 -0.81
C GLN A 61 -17.75 -12.52 -1.49
N MET A 62 -18.13 -13.79 -1.40
CA MET A 62 -17.42 -14.90 -2.03
C MET A 62 -18.26 -15.47 -3.19
N PRO A 63 -17.64 -15.98 -4.26
CA PRO A 63 -16.18 -16.03 -4.51
C PRO A 63 -15.59 -14.64 -4.77
N LEU A 64 -14.32 -14.42 -4.36
CA LEU A 64 -13.62 -13.17 -4.48
C LEU A 64 -12.35 -13.31 -5.32
N ILE A 65 -12.21 -12.55 -6.39
CA ILE A 65 -10.93 -12.38 -7.09
C ILE A 65 -10.05 -11.48 -6.23
N ILE A 66 -8.86 -11.93 -5.91
CA ILE A 66 -7.92 -11.22 -5.03
C ILE A 66 -6.95 -10.33 -5.82
N GLY A 67 -6.17 -9.52 -5.09
CA GLY A 67 -5.19 -8.59 -5.66
C GLY A 67 -5.63 -7.12 -5.58
N SER A 68 -4.68 -6.23 -5.40
CA SER A 68 -4.95 -4.82 -5.06
C SER A 68 -4.23 -3.79 -5.95
N ASP A 69 -3.19 -4.18 -6.68
CA ASP A 69 -2.41 -3.31 -7.57
C ASP A 69 -2.38 -3.87 -8.98
N PHE A 70 -2.34 -2.99 -9.98
CA PHE A 70 -2.18 -3.41 -11.37
C PHE A 70 -1.57 -2.32 -12.24
N ALA A 71 -1.08 -2.76 -13.42
CA ALA A 71 -0.83 -1.94 -14.58
C ALA A 71 -1.28 -2.71 -15.83
N GLY A 72 -1.82 -2.00 -16.82
CA GLY A 72 -2.37 -2.63 -18.01
C GLY A 72 -2.81 -1.62 -19.07
N THR A 73 -3.50 -2.11 -20.09
CA THR A 73 -3.98 -1.31 -21.24
C THR A 73 -5.50 -1.22 -21.21
N VAL A 74 -6.04 -0.03 -21.40
CA VAL A 74 -7.49 0.20 -21.53
C VAL A 74 -7.98 -0.44 -22.82
N VAL A 75 -9.02 -1.28 -22.73
CA VAL A 75 -9.64 -1.98 -23.89
C VAL A 75 -11.09 -1.59 -24.13
N ALA A 76 -11.74 -0.96 -23.15
CA ALA A 76 -13.05 -0.34 -23.30
C ALA A 76 -13.24 0.75 -22.25
N VAL A 77 -14.11 1.71 -22.52
CA VAL A 77 -14.44 2.82 -21.62
C VAL A 77 -15.96 2.92 -21.45
N GLY A 78 -16.40 3.26 -20.25
CA GLY A 78 -17.79 3.57 -19.95
C GLY A 78 -18.21 4.93 -20.50
N THR A 79 -19.52 5.16 -20.57
CA THR A 79 -20.10 6.35 -21.23
C THR A 79 -19.79 7.69 -20.56
N HIS A 80 -19.37 7.69 -19.28
CA HIS A 80 -19.00 8.90 -18.53
C HIS A 80 -17.48 9.03 -18.33
N VAL A 81 -16.69 8.20 -19.00
CA VAL A 81 -15.22 8.29 -18.92
C VAL A 81 -14.75 9.38 -19.89
N THR A 82 -14.01 10.36 -19.37
CA THR A 82 -13.50 11.51 -20.13
C THR A 82 -11.96 11.55 -20.18
N ASP A 83 -11.30 10.98 -19.18
CA ASP A 83 -9.86 11.15 -18.96
C ASP A 83 -9.01 10.03 -19.57
N PHE A 84 -9.67 8.98 -20.11
CA PHE A 84 -9.01 7.80 -20.68
C PHE A 84 -9.66 7.35 -21.97
N GLN A 85 -8.85 6.75 -22.85
CA GLN A 85 -9.30 6.16 -24.10
C GLN A 85 -8.74 4.75 -24.29
N VAL A 86 -9.33 4.00 -25.22
CA VAL A 86 -8.84 2.67 -25.61
C VAL A 86 -7.40 2.78 -26.13
N GLY A 87 -6.52 1.91 -25.65
CA GLY A 87 -5.09 1.92 -25.94
C GLY A 87 -4.24 2.59 -24.88
N ASP A 88 -4.81 3.38 -23.97
CA ASP A 88 -4.04 4.02 -22.90
C ASP A 88 -3.40 2.99 -22.00
N ALA A 89 -2.11 3.21 -21.70
CA ALA A 89 -1.39 2.47 -20.66
C ALA A 89 -1.67 3.12 -19.31
N VAL A 90 -2.28 2.35 -18.39
CA VAL A 90 -2.71 2.82 -17.07
C VAL A 90 -2.17 1.96 -15.95
N TYR A 91 -2.14 2.52 -14.76
CA TYR A 91 -1.85 1.81 -13.52
C TYR A 91 -2.74 2.32 -12.40
N GLY A 92 -2.98 1.50 -11.39
CA GLY A 92 -3.86 1.91 -10.33
C GLY A 92 -4.07 0.90 -9.22
N ARG A 93 -4.87 1.35 -8.27
CA ARG A 93 -5.31 0.57 -7.13
C ARG A 93 -6.83 0.73 -7.00
N PRO A 94 -7.60 -0.31 -7.37
CA PRO A 94 -9.06 -0.22 -7.29
C PRO A 94 -9.52 -0.01 -5.85
N ARG A 95 -10.65 0.65 -5.67
CA ARG A 95 -11.24 0.87 -4.34
C ARG A 95 -11.53 -0.46 -3.63
N LYS A 96 -11.53 -0.44 -2.31
CA LYS A 96 -11.49 -1.62 -1.44
C LYS A 96 -12.59 -2.65 -1.70
N HIS A 97 -13.79 -2.21 -2.11
CA HIS A 97 -14.91 -3.10 -2.41
C HIS A 97 -14.89 -3.66 -3.85
N ARG A 98 -13.88 -3.28 -4.65
CA ARG A 98 -13.76 -3.66 -6.07
C ARG A 98 -12.36 -4.15 -6.41
N ILE A 99 -11.69 -4.82 -5.46
CA ILE A 99 -10.39 -5.48 -5.69
C ILE A 99 -10.55 -6.61 -6.69
N GLY A 100 -9.42 -7.16 -7.19
CA GLY A 100 -9.45 -8.31 -8.11
C GLY A 100 -8.44 -8.20 -9.22
N THR A 101 -7.20 -7.80 -8.89
CA THR A 101 -6.16 -7.52 -9.89
C THR A 101 -5.35 -8.75 -10.30
N PHE A 102 -5.48 -9.90 -9.60
CA PHE A 102 -4.90 -11.17 -10.09
C PHE A 102 -5.84 -11.83 -11.09
N ALA A 103 -6.06 -11.14 -12.20
CA ALA A 103 -6.93 -11.52 -13.30
C ALA A 103 -6.44 -10.89 -14.60
N GLU A 104 -6.86 -11.46 -15.75
CA GLU A 104 -6.48 -10.93 -17.07
C GLU A 104 -7.14 -9.58 -17.37
N TYR A 105 -8.33 -9.30 -16.80
CA TYR A 105 -9.08 -8.05 -17.00
C TYR A 105 -9.69 -7.56 -15.70
N LEU A 106 -9.86 -6.23 -15.62
CA LEU A 106 -10.51 -5.55 -14.51
C LEU A 106 -11.35 -4.39 -15.01
N ALA A 107 -12.61 -4.30 -14.55
CA ALA A 107 -13.39 -3.07 -14.65
C ALA A 107 -13.14 -2.20 -13.42
N VAL A 108 -12.59 -1.01 -13.63
CA VAL A 108 -12.15 -0.11 -12.56
C VAL A 108 -12.62 1.31 -12.81
N ASP A 109 -13.03 2.01 -11.76
CA ASP A 109 -13.44 3.42 -11.82
C ASP A 109 -12.27 4.32 -12.23
N GLN A 110 -12.50 5.24 -13.16
CA GLN A 110 -11.47 6.18 -13.66
C GLN A 110 -10.81 6.98 -12.53
N ALA A 111 -11.47 7.24 -11.41
CA ALA A 111 -10.91 7.96 -10.27
C ALA A 111 -9.87 7.13 -9.45
N ASP A 112 -9.79 5.83 -9.71
CA ASP A 112 -8.88 4.91 -9.00
C ASP A 112 -7.58 4.62 -9.77
N ILE A 113 -7.40 5.20 -10.96
CA ILE A 113 -6.28 4.96 -11.88
C ILE A 113 -5.64 6.26 -12.38
N ALA A 114 -4.47 6.15 -12.99
CA ALA A 114 -3.82 7.22 -13.76
C ALA A 114 -3.07 6.64 -14.97
N LEU A 115 -2.62 7.50 -15.87
CA LEU A 115 -1.72 7.11 -16.95
C LEU A 115 -0.41 6.57 -16.37
N LYS A 116 0.03 5.46 -16.90
CA LYS A 116 1.28 4.82 -16.51
C LYS A 116 2.46 5.75 -16.84
N PRO A 117 3.46 5.92 -15.94
CA PRO A 117 4.69 6.61 -16.29
C PRO A 117 5.32 6.04 -17.57
N ARG A 118 5.67 6.92 -18.53
CA ARG A 118 6.19 6.48 -19.85
C ARG A 118 7.51 5.73 -19.77
N ASN A 119 8.33 6.08 -18.78
CA ASN A 119 9.65 5.49 -18.53
C ASN A 119 9.62 4.18 -17.73
N LEU A 120 8.44 3.65 -17.38
CA LEU A 120 8.30 2.36 -16.70
C LEU A 120 7.68 1.31 -17.63
N SER A 121 8.12 0.05 -17.50
CA SER A 121 7.39 -1.13 -17.97
C SER A 121 6.08 -1.32 -17.18
N PHE A 122 5.18 -2.20 -17.64
CA PHE A 122 3.97 -2.55 -16.87
C PHE A 122 4.32 -3.25 -15.55
N THR A 123 5.36 -4.07 -15.54
CA THR A 123 5.85 -4.75 -14.33
C THR A 123 6.29 -3.75 -13.27
N GLU A 124 7.08 -2.76 -13.66
CA GLU A 124 7.53 -1.70 -12.76
C GLU A 124 6.37 -0.81 -12.29
N ALA A 125 5.47 -0.44 -13.20
CA ALA A 125 4.32 0.40 -12.86
C ALA A 125 3.36 -0.29 -11.89
N ALA A 126 3.12 -1.60 -12.03
CA ALA A 126 2.27 -2.36 -11.11
C ALA A 126 2.81 -2.40 -9.67
N ALA A 127 4.10 -2.17 -9.48
CA ALA A 127 4.73 -2.15 -8.16
C ALA A 127 4.47 -0.87 -7.35
N ILE A 128 3.86 0.17 -7.93
CA ILE A 128 3.74 1.50 -7.32
C ILE A 128 2.41 1.80 -6.64
N PRO A 129 1.22 1.49 -7.18
CA PRO A 129 -0.02 2.15 -6.78
C PRO A 129 -0.32 2.09 -5.28
N LEU A 130 -0.36 0.92 -4.67
CA LEU A 130 -0.70 0.80 -3.25
C LEU A 130 0.39 1.39 -2.36
N VAL A 131 1.65 1.04 -2.59
CA VAL A 131 2.75 1.51 -1.74
C VAL A 131 3.03 3.00 -1.94
N GLY A 132 2.87 3.51 -3.16
CA GLY A 132 2.99 4.92 -3.50
C GLY A 132 1.91 5.76 -2.86
N LEU A 133 0.63 5.40 -3.05
CA LEU A 133 -0.50 6.07 -2.42
C LEU A 133 -0.42 6.01 -0.88
N THR A 134 -0.05 4.85 -0.32
CA THR A 134 0.11 4.71 1.13
C THR A 134 1.20 5.64 1.66
N SER A 135 2.36 5.65 1.01
CA SER A 135 3.49 6.50 1.42
C SER A 135 3.16 7.98 1.25
N TYR A 136 2.54 8.37 0.13
CA TYR A 136 2.17 9.76 -0.11
C TYR A 136 1.15 10.26 0.93
N GLN A 137 0.07 9.50 1.16
CA GLN A 137 -0.94 9.86 2.16
C GLN A 137 -0.38 9.88 3.58
N ALA A 138 0.54 8.97 3.91
CA ALA A 138 1.21 8.98 5.22
C ALA A 138 2.08 10.23 5.39
N LEU A 139 2.99 10.47 4.45
CA LEU A 139 4.05 11.48 4.59
C LEU A 139 3.54 12.90 4.33
N HIS A 140 2.75 13.09 3.26
CA HIS A 140 2.25 14.39 2.84
C HIS A 140 0.96 14.77 3.58
N ASP A 141 -0.09 13.93 3.53
CA ASP A 141 -1.41 14.32 4.01
C ASP A 141 -1.53 14.26 5.54
N LEU A 142 -0.99 13.22 6.17
CA LEU A 142 -1.15 12.97 7.61
C LEU A 142 0.04 13.46 8.44
N LEU A 143 1.26 13.07 8.10
CA LEU A 143 2.45 13.56 8.80
C LEU A 143 2.74 15.02 8.44
N ARG A 144 2.34 15.46 7.24
CA ARG A 144 2.56 16.82 6.72
C ARG A 144 4.03 17.22 6.85
N LEU A 145 4.90 16.35 6.36
CA LEU A 145 6.35 16.58 6.42
C LEU A 145 6.74 17.85 5.71
N ARG A 146 7.70 18.56 6.31
CA ARG A 146 8.30 19.79 5.78
C ARG A 146 9.81 19.63 5.63
N PRO A 147 10.46 20.41 4.78
CA PRO A 147 11.92 20.38 4.64
C PRO A 147 12.63 20.51 5.99
N GLY A 148 13.69 19.72 6.17
CA GLY A 148 14.50 19.68 7.37
C GLY A 148 13.95 18.87 8.55
N GLN A 149 12.68 18.47 8.53
CA GLN A 149 12.08 17.63 9.57
C GLN A 149 12.65 16.21 9.59
N ARG A 150 12.77 15.65 10.79
CA ARG A 150 13.29 14.29 11.03
C ARG A 150 12.14 13.30 11.07
N VAL A 151 12.18 12.29 10.22
CA VAL A 151 11.19 11.21 10.18
C VAL A 151 11.85 9.84 10.36
N LEU A 152 11.24 8.99 11.19
CA LEU A 152 11.55 7.56 11.21
C LEU A 152 10.55 6.83 10.31
N ILE A 153 11.06 6.06 9.33
CA ILE A 153 10.29 5.16 8.49
C ILE A 153 10.72 3.73 8.84
N GLN A 154 9.82 2.94 9.41
CA GLN A 154 10.13 1.57 9.80
C GLN A 154 10.13 0.62 8.61
N ALA A 155 10.92 -0.47 8.70
CA ALA A 155 11.06 -1.50 7.66
C ALA A 155 11.44 -0.94 6.28
N GLY A 156 12.52 -0.16 6.21
CA GLY A 156 12.94 0.60 5.02
C GLY A 156 13.22 -0.22 3.77
N ALA A 157 13.61 -1.49 3.90
CA ALA A 157 13.88 -2.37 2.77
C ALA A 157 12.61 -3.04 2.18
N GLY A 158 11.46 -2.94 2.84
CA GLY A 158 10.20 -3.51 2.37
C GLY A 158 9.51 -2.66 1.29
N GLY A 159 8.44 -3.18 0.69
CA GLY A 159 7.75 -2.52 -0.41
C GLY A 159 7.32 -1.08 -0.13
N ILE A 160 6.74 -0.79 1.05
CA ILE A 160 6.37 0.58 1.42
C ILE A 160 7.63 1.39 1.77
N GLY A 161 8.56 0.83 2.55
CA GLY A 161 9.74 1.53 3.00
C GLY A 161 10.60 2.08 1.86
N THR A 162 10.79 1.30 0.79
CA THR A 162 11.58 1.71 -0.39
C THR A 162 11.00 2.92 -1.10
N VAL A 163 9.68 3.03 -1.16
CA VAL A 163 8.97 4.17 -1.76
C VAL A 163 8.89 5.35 -0.78
N ALA A 164 8.60 5.07 0.49
CA ALA A 164 8.45 6.10 1.52
C ALA A 164 9.76 6.86 1.77
N ILE A 165 10.92 6.19 1.77
CA ILE A 165 12.23 6.84 1.89
C ILE A 165 12.41 7.85 0.76
N GLN A 166 12.24 7.44 -0.49
CA GLN A 166 12.38 8.31 -1.64
C GLN A 166 11.41 9.50 -1.60
N LEU A 167 10.12 9.26 -1.31
CA LEU A 167 9.12 10.33 -1.19
C LEU A 167 9.44 11.29 -0.05
N ALA A 168 9.90 10.81 1.12
CA ALA A 168 10.29 11.69 2.20
C ALA A 168 11.48 12.61 1.79
N LYS A 169 12.41 12.09 0.99
CA LYS A 169 13.51 12.91 0.43
C LYS A 169 13.01 13.94 -0.57
N THR A 170 12.00 13.63 -1.39
CA THR A 170 11.41 14.64 -2.29
C THR A 170 10.72 15.77 -1.52
N LEU A 171 10.26 15.51 -0.30
CA LEU A 171 9.71 16.51 0.64
C LEU A 171 10.78 17.24 1.45
N GLY A 172 12.08 16.95 1.23
CA GLY A 172 13.19 17.58 1.92
C GLY A 172 13.42 17.11 3.36
N ALA A 173 12.84 15.97 3.77
CA ALA A 173 12.97 15.44 5.12
C ALA A 173 14.34 14.78 5.35
N LYS A 174 14.77 14.73 6.64
CA LYS A 174 15.87 13.91 7.11
C LYS A 174 15.32 12.54 7.52
N VAL A 175 15.72 11.50 6.78
CA VAL A 175 15.13 10.16 6.87
C VAL A 175 16.00 9.23 7.69
N THR A 176 15.45 8.69 8.78
CA THR A 176 15.98 7.51 9.47
C THR A 176 15.10 6.32 9.15
N THR A 177 15.71 5.15 8.98
CA THR A 177 14.94 3.92 8.76
C THR A 177 15.47 2.76 9.59
N THR A 178 14.62 1.75 9.84
CA THR A 178 15.03 0.49 10.45
C THR A 178 15.13 -0.60 9.39
N THR A 179 16.21 -1.35 9.39
CA THR A 179 16.40 -2.54 8.53
C THR A 179 17.46 -3.44 9.13
N SER A 180 17.73 -4.63 8.55
CA SER A 180 18.89 -5.44 8.91
C SER A 180 20.15 -4.89 8.26
N GLN A 181 21.32 -5.17 8.87
CA GLN A 181 22.63 -4.70 8.41
C GLN A 181 22.89 -4.96 6.93
N LYS A 182 22.50 -6.14 6.42
CA LYS A 182 22.64 -6.52 5.01
C LYS A 182 21.91 -5.58 4.02
N ASN A 183 20.98 -4.78 4.49
CA ASN A 183 20.19 -3.84 3.68
C ASN A 183 20.62 -2.39 3.89
N THR A 184 21.62 -2.09 4.72
CA THR A 184 22.03 -0.73 5.06
C THR A 184 22.41 0.08 3.81
N ALA A 185 23.37 -0.40 3.02
CA ALA A 185 23.81 0.29 1.80
C ALA A 185 22.65 0.46 0.79
N PHE A 186 21.76 -0.54 0.70
CA PHE A 186 20.59 -0.47 -0.16
C PHE A 186 19.63 0.65 0.23
N VAL A 187 19.22 0.77 1.51
CA VAL A 187 18.30 1.84 1.91
C VAL A 187 18.96 3.21 1.89
N GLN A 188 20.27 3.30 2.12
CA GLN A 188 21.04 4.53 1.93
C GLN A 188 21.05 4.99 0.48
N SER A 189 21.17 4.07 -0.49
CA SER A 189 21.07 4.40 -1.93
C SER A 189 19.69 4.91 -2.35
N LEU A 190 18.65 4.68 -1.52
CA LEU A 190 17.30 5.22 -1.69
C LEU A 190 17.13 6.59 -1.01
N GLY A 191 18.13 7.06 -0.26
CA GLY A 191 18.15 8.36 0.39
C GLY A 191 17.95 8.32 1.92
N ALA A 192 18.06 7.18 2.58
CA ALA A 192 18.07 7.13 4.04
C ALA A 192 19.35 7.79 4.60
N ASP A 193 19.19 8.82 5.43
CA ASP A 193 20.32 9.55 6.05
C ASP A 193 20.91 8.79 7.24
N LYS A 194 20.07 8.03 7.97
CA LYS A 194 20.47 7.17 9.09
C LYS A 194 19.77 5.83 9.02
N VAL A 195 20.48 4.77 9.37
CA VAL A 195 19.94 3.40 9.40
C VAL A 195 20.12 2.84 10.82
N ILE A 196 19.08 2.22 11.35
CA ILE A 196 19.09 1.46 12.60
C ILE A 196 18.99 -0.02 12.26
N ASP A 197 19.99 -0.79 12.63
CA ASP A 197 19.93 -2.25 12.53
C ASP A 197 19.14 -2.81 13.72
N TYR A 198 17.91 -3.25 13.46
CA TYR A 198 17.00 -3.71 14.51
C TYR A 198 17.44 -5.01 15.20
N HIS A 199 18.49 -5.69 14.71
CA HIS A 199 19.08 -6.85 15.37
C HIS A 199 20.05 -6.45 16.49
N HIS A 200 20.67 -5.26 16.39
CA HIS A 200 21.71 -4.79 17.28
C HIS A 200 21.34 -3.51 18.04
N GLU A 201 20.42 -2.73 17.48
CA GLU A 201 20.04 -1.43 18.03
C GLU A 201 18.54 -1.31 18.27
N ASP A 202 18.18 -0.76 19.41
CA ASP A 202 16.82 -0.37 19.70
C ASP A 202 16.59 1.09 19.33
N PHE A 203 15.78 1.33 18.30
CA PHE A 203 15.48 2.68 17.85
C PHE A 203 14.88 3.56 18.96
N ALA A 204 14.14 2.98 19.93
CA ALA A 204 13.50 3.74 20.99
C ALA A 204 14.47 4.26 22.06
N THR A 205 15.62 3.63 22.23
CA THR A 205 16.70 4.09 23.12
C THR A 205 17.73 4.94 22.38
N THR A 206 17.91 4.70 21.07
CA THR A 206 18.93 5.35 20.24
C THR A 206 18.45 6.69 19.65
N LEU A 207 17.16 6.87 19.48
CA LEU A 207 16.57 8.04 18.80
C LEU A 207 15.74 8.89 19.77
N SER A 208 15.76 10.21 19.54
CA SER A 208 14.92 11.16 20.26
C SER A 208 14.67 12.44 19.46
N GLY A 209 13.61 13.17 19.79
CA GLY A 209 13.30 14.48 19.21
C GLY A 209 12.90 14.44 17.72
N TYR A 210 12.26 13.36 17.25
CA TYR A 210 11.75 13.24 15.90
C TYR A 210 10.46 14.04 15.72
N ASP A 211 10.28 14.58 14.53
CA ASP A 211 9.05 15.30 14.15
C ASP A 211 7.93 14.32 13.82
N ALA A 212 8.30 13.17 13.24
CA ALA A 212 7.33 12.21 12.72
C ALA A 212 7.84 10.77 12.75
N VAL A 213 6.88 9.81 12.83
CA VAL A 213 7.14 8.39 12.58
C VAL A 213 6.09 7.85 11.61
N PHE A 214 6.55 7.14 10.59
CA PHE A 214 5.73 6.29 9.75
C PHE A 214 5.92 4.83 10.18
N ASP A 215 4.97 4.32 10.96
CA ASP A 215 4.96 2.96 11.46
C ASP A 215 4.29 2.01 10.46
N THR A 216 5.03 1.00 10.02
CA THR A 216 4.56 -0.05 9.13
C THR A 216 4.45 -1.42 9.82
N LEU A 217 4.91 -1.52 11.08
CA LEU A 217 5.03 -2.77 11.83
C LEU A 217 3.90 -2.98 12.84
N GLY A 218 3.45 -1.90 13.49
CA GLY A 218 2.43 -1.97 14.54
C GLY A 218 2.94 -2.58 15.85
N GLY A 219 2.00 -3.05 16.68
CA GLY A 219 2.29 -3.75 17.93
C GLY A 219 3.19 -2.97 18.90
N PRO A 220 4.18 -3.64 19.54
CA PRO A 220 5.11 -2.99 20.46
C PRO A 220 5.91 -1.86 19.81
N ASN A 221 6.29 -1.99 18.55
CA ASN A 221 7.07 -0.98 17.82
C ASN A 221 6.30 0.34 17.69
N LEU A 222 4.98 0.29 17.46
CA LEU A 222 4.14 1.48 17.44
C LEU A 222 4.10 2.19 18.80
N LEU A 223 3.98 1.44 19.92
CA LEU A 223 3.98 2.05 21.25
C LEU A 223 5.31 2.72 21.58
N ARG A 224 6.41 2.11 21.15
CA ARG A 224 7.78 2.65 21.33
C ARG A 224 8.05 3.86 20.43
N ALA A 225 7.36 3.95 19.27
CA ALA A 225 7.48 5.10 18.37
C ALA A 225 7.08 6.43 19.05
N PHE A 226 6.13 6.42 20.00
CA PHE A 226 5.75 7.63 20.73
C PHE A 226 6.86 8.17 21.64
N GLN A 227 7.83 7.35 22.05
CA GLN A 227 8.92 7.75 22.94
C GLN A 227 9.96 8.63 22.25
N ILE A 228 10.13 8.47 20.94
CA ILE A 228 11.14 9.19 20.15
C ILE A 228 10.60 10.48 19.54
N VAL A 229 9.27 10.65 19.48
CA VAL A 229 8.62 11.80 18.86
C VAL A 229 8.52 12.94 19.87
N LYS A 230 8.91 14.14 19.46
CA LYS A 230 8.79 15.34 20.27
C LYS A 230 7.32 15.74 20.51
N PRO A 231 6.97 16.43 21.59
CA PRO A 231 5.65 17.01 21.78
C PRO A 231 5.19 17.83 20.57
N GLY A 232 3.94 17.64 20.13
CA GLY A 232 3.39 18.24 18.91
C GLY A 232 3.72 17.47 17.63
N GLY A 233 4.57 16.44 17.68
CA GLY A 233 4.88 15.60 16.53
C GLY A 233 3.77 14.62 16.18
N ARG A 234 4.00 13.78 15.15
CA ARG A 234 2.96 12.93 14.56
C ARG A 234 3.44 11.50 14.34
N VAL A 235 2.55 10.55 14.56
CA VAL A 235 2.74 9.13 14.23
C VAL A 235 1.60 8.68 13.31
N VAL A 236 1.96 8.13 12.17
CA VAL A 236 1.03 7.46 11.25
C VAL A 236 1.33 5.97 11.24
N SER A 237 0.32 5.13 11.40
CA SER A 237 0.46 3.68 11.32
C SER A 237 -0.52 3.07 10.33
N ILE A 238 -0.04 2.07 9.58
CA ILE A 238 -0.85 1.21 8.69
C ILE A 238 -1.07 -0.19 9.28
N SER A 239 -0.40 -0.50 10.38
CA SER A 239 -0.45 -1.81 11.05
C SER A 239 -0.90 -1.70 12.52
N GLY A 240 -1.19 -0.50 13.00
CA GLY A 240 -1.74 -0.23 14.31
C GLY A 240 -3.24 -0.46 14.40
N LEU A 241 -3.80 -0.13 15.55
CA LEU A 241 -5.25 -0.18 15.76
C LEU A 241 -5.92 1.09 15.21
N PRO A 242 -7.04 0.96 14.47
CA PRO A 242 -7.89 2.10 14.14
C PRO A 242 -8.32 2.83 15.41
N ASP A 243 -8.39 4.15 15.35
CA ASP A 243 -8.90 4.97 16.45
C ASP A 243 -10.37 5.38 16.23
N ALA A 244 -10.96 6.03 17.22
CA ALA A 244 -12.35 6.49 17.15
C ALA A 244 -12.57 7.56 16.05
N LYS A 245 -11.54 8.34 15.68
CA LYS A 245 -11.58 9.33 14.60
C LYS A 245 -11.67 8.63 13.26
N PHE A 246 -10.80 7.63 13.03
CA PHE A 246 -10.87 6.78 11.86
C PHE A 246 -12.22 6.08 11.73
N ALA A 247 -12.71 5.46 12.81
CA ALA A 247 -13.98 4.72 12.81
C ALA A 247 -15.17 5.59 12.40
N ARG A 248 -15.18 6.87 12.80
CA ARG A 248 -16.17 7.85 12.35
C ARG A 248 -16.03 8.21 10.88
N SER A 249 -14.83 8.60 10.46
CA SER A 249 -14.58 9.00 9.05
C SER A 249 -14.77 7.85 8.06
N TYR A 250 -14.63 6.60 8.52
CA TYR A 250 -14.86 5.40 7.72
C TYR A 250 -16.34 4.99 7.64
N GLY A 251 -17.24 5.69 8.36
CA GLY A 251 -18.68 5.42 8.34
C GLY A 251 -19.11 4.16 9.09
N LEU A 252 -18.29 3.66 10.03
CA LEU A 252 -18.62 2.43 10.77
C LEU A 252 -19.87 2.61 11.64
N PRO A 253 -20.69 1.56 11.85
CA PRO A 253 -21.82 1.57 12.77
C PRO A 253 -21.39 1.93 14.19
N TRP A 254 -22.30 2.51 14.98
CA TRP A 254 -21.99 3.02 16.32
C TRP A 254 -21.36 1.96 17.24
N TRP A 255 -21.82 0.73 17.23
CA TRP A 255 -21.29 -0.35 18.06
C TRP A 255 -19.85 -0.74 17.70
N LYS A 256 -19.50 -0.78 16.39
CA LYS A 256 -18.10 -0.98 15.93
C LYS A 256 -17.21 0.17 16.38
N ARG A 257 -17.71 1.42 16.38
CA ARG A 257 -16.95 2.59 16.86
C ARG A 257 -16.62 2.46 18.36
N GLN A 258 -17.57 1.94 19.18
CA GLN A 258 -17.32 1.72 20.60
C GLN A 258 -16.27 0.63 20.83
N LEU A 259 -16.36 -0.50 20.11
CA LEU A 259 -15.37 -1.57 20.19
C LEU A 259 -13.96 -1.08 19.80
N ILE A 260 -13.85 -0.32 18.71
CA ILE A 260 -12.57 0.26 18.26
C ILE A 260 -12.05 1.24 19.32
N ARG A 261 -12.90 2.09 19.90
CA ARG A 261 -12.51 3.03 20.96
C ARG A 261 -11.93 2.31 22.17
N LEU A 262 -12.56 1.22 22.59
CA LEU A 262 -12.09 0.40 23.71
C LEU A 262 -10.75 -0.27 23.37
N ALA A 263 -10.66 -0.94 22.23
CA ALA A 263 -9.46 -1.63 21.79
C ALA A 263 -8.26 -0.68 21.62
N SER A 264 -8.49 0.53 21.10
CA SER A 264 -7.44 1.53 20.88
C SER A 264 -7.16 2.43 22.09
N HIS A 265 -7.84 2.22 23.23
CA HIS A 265 -7.72 3.09 24.40
C HIS A 265 -6.29 3.25 24.90
N ARG A 266 -5.57 2.14 25.11
CA ARG A 266 -4.17 2.16 25.56
C ARG A 266 -3.28 2.94 24.59
N LEU A 267 -3.40 2.69 23.29
CA LEU A 267 -2.65 3.36 22.24
C LEU A 267 -2.91 4.87 22.24
N THR A 268 -4.20 5.26 22.27
CA THR A 268 -4.57 6.68 22.25
C THR A 268 -4.19 7.41 23.53
N GLN A 269 -4.21 6.75 24.69
CA GLN A 269 -3.70 7.32 25.93
C GLN A 269 -2.18 7.50 25.92
N THR A 270 -1.43 6.52 25.39
CA THR A 270 0.02 6.65 25.21
C THR A 270 0.37 7.85 24.33
N ALA A 271 -0.30 7.99 23.17
CA ALA A 271 -0.13 9.14 22.29
C ALA A 271 -0.43 10.48 23.00
N LYS A 272 -1.54 10.54 23.76
CA LYS A 272 -1.92 11.74 24.51
C LYS A 272 -0.88 12.12 25.58
N ARG A 273 -0.39 11.14 26.36
CA ARG A 273 0.64 11.38 27.39
C ARG A 273 1.95 11.89 26.79
N ALA A 274 2.29 11.43 25.59
CA ALA A 274 3.45 11.91 24.84
C ALA A 274 3.20 13.25 24.12
N HIS A 275 1.99 13.81 24.17
CA HIS A 275 1.57 14.98 23.38
C HIS A 275 1.81 14.81 21.88
N VAL A 276 1.60 13.58 21.34
CA VAL A 276 1.80 13.20 19.95
C VAL A 276 0.47 12.89 19.27
N SER A 277 0.29 13.36 18.05
CA SER A 277 -0.89 13.03 17.24
C SER A 277 -0.75 11.65 16.61
N TYR A 278 -1.70 10.76 16.86
CA TYR A 278 -1.78 9.44 16.23
C TYR A 278 -2.80 9.42 15.11
N HIS A 279 -2.45 8.80 13.98
CA HIS A 279 -3.33 8.58 12.84
C HIS A 279 -3.20 7.13 12.35
N PHE A 280 -4.32 6.44 12.26
CA PHE A 280 -4.40 5.17 11.55
C PHE A 280 -4.70 5.45 10.06
N LEU A 281 -3.83 4.99 9.19
CA LEU A 281 -4.01 5.13 7.75
C LEU A 281 -4.56 3.84 7.14
N PHE A 282 -5.71 3.96 6.52
CA PHE A 282 -6.26 2.96 5.61
C PHE A 282 -6.41 3.61 4.24
N MET A 283 -5.36 3.51 3.43
CA MET A 283 -5.15 4.20 2.16
C MET A 283 -6.38 4.19 1.27
N LYS A 284 -6.62 5.27 0.56
CA LYS A 284 -7.69 5.45 -0.46
C LYS A 284 -7.08 5.57 -1.84
N PRO A 285 -7.71 5.00 -2.89
CA PRO A 285 -7.30 5.29 -4.26
C PRO A 285 -7.50 6.77 -4.57
N SER A 286 -6.69 7.29 -5.50
CA SER A 286 -6.77 8.69 -5.91
C SER A 286 -6.04 8.88 -7.24
N HIS A 287 -6.79 9.24 -8.27
CA HIS A 287 -6.27 9.63 -9.59
C HIS A 287 -5.23 10.76 -9.45
N ALA A 288 -5.58 11.84 -8.75
CA ALA A 288 -4.69 13.00 -8.60
C ALA A 288 -3.36 12.64 -7.92
N GLN A 289 -3.38 11.80 -6.87
CA GLN A 289 -2.14 11.39 -6.21
C GLN A 289 -1.32 10.42 -7.06
N LEU A 290 -1.95 9.53 -7.82
CA LEU A 290 -1.25 8.69 -8.80
C LEU A 290 -0.59 9.55 -9.89
N THR A 291 -1.25 10.62 -10.36
CA THR A 291 -0.66 11.56 -11.33
C THR A 291 0.59 12.24 -10.76
N ILE A 292 0.55 12.70 -9.50
CA ILE A 292 1.74 13.23 -8.82
C ILE A 292 2.87 12.20 -8.76
N LEU A 293 2.54 10.93 -8.46
CA LEU A 293 3.53 9.85 -8.45
C LEU A 293 4.08 9.59 -9.86
N THR A 294 3.24 9.65 -10.91
CA THR A 294 3.67 9.58 -12.31
C THR A 294 4.70 10.65 -12.63
N ASP A 295 4.45 11.90 -12.23
CA ASP A 295 5.36 13.02 -12.47
C ASP A 295 6.70 12.86 -11.73
N LEU A 296 6.68 12.41 -10.48
CA LEU A 296 7.90 12.14 -9.72
C LEU A 296 8.73 11.02 -10.35
N ILE A 297 8.07 10.00 -10.90
CA ILE A 297 8.74 8.90 -11.60
C ILE A 297 9.30 9.37 -12.94
N ALA A 298 8.56 10.17 -13.70
CA ALA A 298 9.03 10.73 -14.97
C ALA A 298 10.25 11.65 -14.78
N GLN A 299 10.37 12.29 -13.61
CA GLN A 299 11.51 13.11 -13.20
C GLN A 299 12.64 12.29 -12.54
N GLU A 300 12.55 10.97 -12.51
CA GLU A 300 13.51 10.05 -11.88
C GLU A 300 13.74 10.30 -10.37
N ARG A 301 12.80 11.00 -9.72
CA ARG A 301 12.81 11.29 -8.28
C ARG A 301 12.18 10.18 -7.43
N LEU A 302 11.50 9.24 -8.07
CA LEU A 302 10.91 8.05 -7.49
C LEU A 302 11.07 6.90 -8.48
N ARG A 303 11.57 5.76 -8.00
CA ARG A 303 11.66 4.52 -8.80
C ARG A 303 11.08 3.34 -8.04
N PRO A 304 10.38 2.42 -8.74
CA PRO A 304 9.96 1.15 -8.13
C PRO A 304 11.17 0.26 -7.83
N ILE A 305 11.06 -0.53 -6.77
CA ILE A 305 12.02 -1.57 -6.45
C ILE A 305 11.28 -2.91 -6.49
N ILE A 306 11.67 -3.76 -7.42
CA ILE A 306 11.11 -5.10 -7.60
C ILE A 306 12.13 -6.13 -7.10
N ASP A 307 11.68 -7.01 -6.22
CA ASP A 307 12.47 -8.12 -5.71
C ASP A 307 12.39 -9.33 -6.64
N ARG A 308 11.16 -9.76 -6.96
CA ARG A 308 10.89 -10.89 -7.85
C ARG A 308 9.64 -10.70 -8.70
N THR A 309 9.62 -11.39 -9.84
CA THR A 309 8.47 -11.46 -10.74
C THR A 309 8.09 -12.93 -10.93
N PHE A 310 6.78 -13.21 -10.92
CA PHE A 310 6.20 -14.53 -11.12
C PHE A 310 5.11 -14.45 -12.20
N PRO A 311 4.88 -15.48 -13.02
CA PRO A 311 3.68 -15.55 -13.84
C PRO A 311 2.43 -15.81 -12.97
N LEU A 312 1.24 -15.50 -13.47
CA LEU A 312 -0.03 -15.74 -12.76
C LEU A 312 -0.19 -17.20 -12.33
N THR A 313 0.31 -18.14 -13.14
CA THR A 313 0.27 -19.59 -12.85
C THR A 313 1.05 -19.98 -11.59
N GLU A 314 2.04 -19.17 -11.20
CA GLU A 314 2.86 -19.35 -9.99
C GLU A 314 2.44 -18.38 -8.85
N LEU A 315 1.20 -17.88 -8.89
CA LEU A 315 0.69 -17.01 -7.83
C LEU A 315 0.76 -17.64 -6.43
N PRO A 316 0.49 -18.96 -6.24
CA PRO A 316 0.66 -19.61 -4.94
C PRO A 316 2.07 -19.48 -4.37
N GLU A 317 3.09 -19.70 -5.20
CA GLU A 317 4.51 -19.60 -4.85
C GLU A 317 4.89 -18.15 -4.53
N ALA A 318 4.37 -17.21 -5.31
CA ALA A 318 4.58 -15.78 -5.09
C ALA A 318 3.97 -15.29 -3.76
N LEU A 319 2.78 -15.78 -3.40
CA LEU A 319 2.12 -15.51 -2.10
C LEU A 319 2.90 -16.14 -0.95
N ALA A 320 3.37 -17.38 -1.10
CA ALA A 320 4.20 -18.06 -0.11
C ALA A 320 5.53 -17.30 0.12
N TYR A 321 6.17 -16.85 -0.97
CA TYR A 321 7.37 -16.02 -0.89
C TYR A 321 7.11 -14.70 -0.16
N SER A 322 5.99 -14.04 -0.47
CA SER A 322 5.57 -12.81 0.23
C SER A 322 5.35 -13.04 1.74
N HIS A 323 4.80 -14.19 2.10
CA HIS A 323 4.54 -14.55 3.51
C HIS A 323 5.82 -14.70 4.35
N GLN A 324 6.94 -15.08 3.74
CA GLN A 324 8.24 -15.17 4.41
C GLN A 324 8.76 -13.81 4.91
N GLY A 325 8.29 -12.69 4.33
CA GLY A 325 8.60 -11.33 4.80
C GLY A 325 10.03 -10.86 4.51
N HIS A 326 10.77 -11.51 3.61
CA HIS A 326 12.16 -11.19 3.31
C HIS A 326 12.39 -10.41 2.00
N ALA A 327 11.31 -10.11 1.26
CA ALA A 327 11.40 -9.39 0.00
C ALA A 327 11.99 -7.97 0.15
N ARG A 328 12.90 -7.60 -0.75
CA ARG A 328 13.45 -6.25 -0.89
C ARG A 328 12.62 -5.48 -1.93
N GLY A 329 11.64 -4.69 -1.48
CA GLY A 329 10.72 -4.02 -2.40
C GLY A 329 9.47 -4.84 -2.67
N LYS A 330 9.06 -4.93 -3.94
CA LYS A 330 7.79 -5.49 -4.37
C LYS A 330 7.94 -6.83 -5.09
N ILE A 331 6.93 -7.67 -4.95
CA ILE A 331 6.75 -8.91 -5.70
C ILE A 331 5.69 -8.63 -6.75
N VAL A 332 5.98 -8.92 -8.01
CA VAL A 332 5.09 -8.64 -9.14
C VAL A 332 4.63 -9.95 -9.79
N VAL A 333 3.40 -9.96 -10.26
CA VAL A 333 2.77 -11.08 -10.97
C VAL A 333 2.41 -10.62 -12.38
N THR A 334 2.92 -11.30 -13.40
CA THR A 334 2.57 -11.04 -14.81
C THR A 334 1.41 -11.90 -15.25
N MET A 335 0.58 -11.38 -16.16
CA MET A 335 -0.63 -12.07 -16.66
C MET A 335 -0.35 -12.96 -17.88
N VAL A 336 0.92 -13.27 -18.10
CA VAL A 336 1.36 -14.15 -19.24
C VAL A 336 1.36 -15.59 -18.80
#